data_f28d3d431f8ed4c66e2eedea69703d32
#
_entry.id   f28d3d431f8ed4c66e2eedea69703d32
#
_cell.length_a   1.000
_cell.length_b   1.000
_cell.length_c   1.000
_cell.angle_alpha   90.00
_cell.angle_beta   90.00
_cell.angle_gamma   90.00
#
_symmetry.space_group_name_H-M   'P 1'
#
loop_
_entity.id
_entity.type
_entity.pdbx_description
1 polymer ?
#
loop_
_entity_poly.entity_id
_entity_poly.type
_entity_poly.pdbx_seq_one_letter_code
_entity_poly.pdbx_strand_id
1 'polypeptide(L)'
;MGPERKLYQKLKNFGTSISWNRLENNSLSGTPDLLGYNTFGHFFTVELKTTRGNKLKFSPHQIAFHVKHPHNTFIIAEALGPSTVKLFRGSRILELEACGLELEPLCLGLDACSLMLEALGSCKK
;
A
#
# COMPACT_ATOMS: atom_id res chain seq x y z
N MET A 1 1.79 11.98 16.18
CA MET A 1 1.87 11.45 14.81
C MET A 1 1.18 10.10 14.76
N GLY A 2 0.25 9.93 13.86
CA GLY A 2 -0.48 8.69 13.76
C GLY A 2 0.34 7.56 13.16
N PRO A 3 -0.09 6.32 13.36
CA PRO A 3 0.69 5.17 12.89
C PRO A 3 0.81 5.09 11.38
N GLU A 4 -0.19 5.55 10.63
CA GLU A 4 -0.08 5.51 9.16
C GLU A 4 0.93 6.52 8.66
N ARG A 5 1.05 7.65 9.34
CA ARG A 5 2.07 8.62 8.98
C ARG A 5 3.46 8.09 9.29
N LYS A 6 3.61 7.34 10.38
CA LYS A 6 4.87 6.70 10.69
C LYS A 6 5.23 5.66 9.64
N LEU A 7 4.24 4.91 9.17
CA LEU A 7 4.45 3.93 8.12
C LEU A 7 4.93 4.61 6.83
N TYR A 8 4.31 5.74 6.47
CA TYR A 8 4.76 6.51 5.32
C TYR A 8 6.22 6.91 5.47
N GLN A 9 6.61 7.37 6.65
CA GLN A 9 8.00 7.78 6.86
C GLN A 9 8.96 6.61 6.75
N LYS A 10 8.56 5.43 7.18
CA LYS A 10 9.39 4.24 7.02
C LYS A 10 9.62 3.94 5.54
N LEU A 11 8.57 4.04 4.72
CA LEU A 11 8.70 3.81 3.30
C LEU A 11 9.60 4.86 2.66
N LYS A 12 9.38 6.11 3.02
CA LYS A 12 10.12 7.23 2.46
C LYS A 12 11.60 7.15 2.80
N ASN A 13 11.91 6.70 4.00
CA ASN A 13 13.27 6.68 4.51
C ASN A 13 14.01 5.39 4.23
N PHE A 14 13.37 4.44 3.57
CA PHE A 14 14.01 3.14 3.34
C PHE A 14 15.21 3.25 2.42
N GLY A 15 15.23 4.21 1.52
CA GLY A 15 16.40 4.41 0.67
C GLY A 15 16.24 3.90 -0.75
N THR A 16 15.02 3.67 -1.19
CA THR A 16 14.78 3.36 -2.61
C THR A 16 14.84 4.64 -3.42
N SER A 17 14.82 4.48 -4.74
CA SER A 17 14.77 5.61 -5.67
C SER A 17 13.34 6.04 -6.00
N ILE A 18 12.37 5.57 -5.24
CA ILE A 18 10.97 5.93 -5.50
C ILE A 18 10.72 7.37 -5.10
N SER A 19 10.08 8.09 -6.00
CA SER A 19 9.60 9.44 -5.73
C SER A 19 8.20 9.31 -5.16
N TRP A 20 8.02 9.74 -3.91
CA TRP A 20 6.76 9.61 -3.21
C TRP A 20 6.05 10.94 -3.12
N ASN A 21 4.77 10.95 -3.39
CA ASN A 21 3.91 12.11 -3.15
C ASN A 21 2.73 11.68 -2.30
N ARG A 22 2.48 12.43 -1.23
CA ARG A 22 1.27 12.22 -0.44
C ARG A 22 0.14 12.91 -1.17
N LEU A 23 -0.94 12.17 -1.37
CA LEU A 23 -2.10 12.74 -2.03
C LEU A 23 -2.99 13.36 -0.97
N GLU A 24 -3.35 14.63 -1.20
CA GLU A 24 -4.32 15.31 -0.38
C GLU A 24 -5.67 14.77 -0.80
N ASN A 25 -6.28 13.98 0.04
CA ASN A 25 -7.58 13.51 -0.35
C ASN A 25 -8.58 13.82 0.74
N ASN A 26 -9.79 14.09 0.35
CA ASN A 26 -10.87 14.10 1.29
C ASN A 26 -11.44 12.69 1.31
N SER A 27 -12.03 12.33 2.41
CA SER A 27 -12.47 10.96 2.63
C SER A 27 -13.55 10.50 1.67
N LEU A 28 -14.12 11.41 0.90
CA LEU A 28 -15.24 11.06 0.02
C LEU A 28 -14.80 10.42 -1.28
N SER A 29 -13.55 10.65 -1.70
CA SER A 29 -13.11 10.16 -3.00
C SER A 29 -12.56 8.76 -2.98
N GLY A 30 -12.09 8.29 -1.81
CA GLY A 30 -11.43 6.99 -1.73
C GLY A 30 -10.06 6.96 -2.38
N THR A 31 -9.52 8.10 -2.74
CA THR A 31 -8.20 8.20 -3.36
C THR A 31 -7.14 7.65 -2.41
N PRO A 32 -6.18 6.84 -2.90
CA PRO A 32 -5.13 6.31 -2.04
C PRO A 32 -4.25 7.39 -1.46
N ASP A 33 -3.52 7.02 -0.41
CA ASP A 33 -2.70 7.98 0.34
C ASP A 33 -1.48 8.47 -0.42
N LEU A 34 -0.89 7.61 -1.23
CA LEU A 34 0.40 7.90 -1.85
C LEU A 34 0.38 7.63 -3.34
N LEU A 35 1.12 8.46 -4.06
CA LEU A 35 1.48 8.20 -5.45
C LEU A 35 2.98 7.97 -5.51
N GLY A 36 3.41 6.86 -6.09
CA GLY A 36 4.81 6.53 -6.24
C GLY A 36 5.21 6.52 -7.70
N TYR A 37 6.48 6.85 -7.95
CA TYR A 37 7.05 6.83 -9.28
C TYR A 37 8.47 6.29 -9.16
N ASN A 38 8.75 5.18 -9.82
CA ASN A 38 10.06 4.55 -9.67
C ASN A 38 10.98 4.85 -10.84
N THR A 39 12.21 4.34 -10.80
CA THR A 39 13.21 4.63 -11.81
C THR A 39 12.89 4.02 -13.16
N PHE A 40 11.96 3.10 -13.21
CA PHE A 40 11.54 2.50 -14.49
C PHE A 40 10.38 3.25 -15.13
N GLY A 41 10.05 4.42 -14.58
CA GLY A 41 8.96 5.24 -15.12
C GLY A 41 7.59 4.68 -14.84
N HIS A 42 7.45 3.95 -13.77
CA HIS A 42 6.21 3.26 -13.43
C HIS A 42 5.50 4.00 -12.30
N PHE A 43 4.28 4.43 -12.57
CA PHE A 43 3.43 5.04 -11.54
C PHE A 43 2.58 3.98 -10.86
N PHE A 44 2.38 4.17 -9.56
CA PHE A 44 1.49 3.29 -8.80
C PHE A 44 0.96 4.07 -7.61
N THR A 45 -0.11 3.57 -7.02
CA THR A 45 -0.66 4.17 -5.81
C THR A 45 -0.55 3.19 -4.66
N VAL A 46 -0.51 3.74 -3.44
CA VAL A 46 -0.45 2.93 -2.23
C VAL A 46 -1.44 3.47 -1.21
N GLU A 47 -2.30 2.60 -0.73
CA GLU A 47 -3.17 2.88 0.40
C GLU A 47 -2.49 2.36 1.65
N LEU A 48 -2.38 3.18 2.68
CA LEU A 48 -1.72 2.78 3.92
C LEU A 48 -2.76 2.41 4.97
N LYS A 49 -2.55 1.29 5.63
CA LYS A 49 -3.40 0.84 6.71
C LYS A 49 -2.56 0.30 7.85
N THR A 50 -3.01 0.53 9.06
CA THR A 50 -2.38 -0.05 10.24
C THR A 50 -3.48 -0.66 11.10
N THR A 51 -3.11 -1.70 11.85
CA THR A 51 -4.06 -2.34 12.74
C THR A 51 -3.32 -2.95 13.91
N ARG A 52 -3.97 -2.95 15.07
CA ARG A 52 -3.41 -3.65 16.23
C ARG A 52 -3.84 -5.10 16.27
N GLY A 53 -4.92 -5.41 15.57
CA GLY A 53 -5.39 -6.78 15.45
C GLY A 53 -5.05 -7.33 14.08
N ASN A 54 -6.03 -7.99 13.49
CA ASN A 54 -5.86 -8.68 12.24
C ASN A 54 -6.75 -8.12 11.15
N LYS A 55 -7.79 -7.40 11.51
CA LYS A 55 -8.78 -6.91 10.56
C LYS A 55 -8.41 -5.53 10.07
N LEU A 56 -8.69 -5.30 8.79
CA LEU A 56 -8.51 -4.00 8.17
C LEU A 56 -9.87 -3.47 7.76
N LYS A 57 -10.05 -2.17 7.92
CA LYS A 57 -11.30 -1.52 7.55
C LYS A 57 -11.06 -0.59 6.38
N PHE A 58 -11.92 -0.71 5.38
CA PHE A 58 -11.88 0.17 4.23
C PHE A 58 -13.23 0.85 4.08
N SER A 59 -13.20 2.12 3.71
CA SER A 59 -14.46 2.81 3.42
C SER A 59 -15.04 2.29 2.11
N PRO A 60 -16.34 2.47 1.89
CA PRO A 60 -16.92 2.08 0.59
C PRO A 60 -16.24 2.77 -0.59
N HIS A 61 -15.78 4.00 -0.39
CA HIS A 61 -15.08 4.72 -1.46
C HIS A 61 -13.73 4.12 -1.75
N GLN A 62 -13.01 3.67 -0.72
CA GLN A 62 -11.72 3.01 -0.92
C GLN A 62 -11.89 1.68 -1.65
N ILE A 63 -12.93 0.94 -1.29
CA ILE A 63 -13.21 -0.32 -1.97
C ILE A 63 -13.56 -0.05 -3.44
N ALA A 64 -14.43 0.92 -3.68
CA ALA A 64 -14.84 1.25 -5.05
C ALA A 64 -13.65 1.67 -5.90
N PHE A 65 -12.77 2.49 -5.33
CA PHE A 65 -11.58 2.93 -6.06
C PHE A 65 -10.74 1.76 -6.52
N HIS A 66 -10.46 0.83 -5.61
CA HIS A 66 -9.56 -0.28 -5.92
C HIS A 66 -10.20 -1.33 -6.82
N VAL A 67 -11.51 -1.50 -6.71
CA VAL A 67 -12.23 -2.38 -7.64
C VAL A 67 -12.20 -1.79 -9.05
N LYS A 68 -12.36 -0.48 -9.15
CA LYS A 68 -12.37 0.21 -10.43
C LYS A 68 -10.98 0.31 -11.04
N HIS A 69 -9.93 0.33 -10.20
CA HIS A 69 -8.56 0.50 -10.67
C HIS A 69 -7.71 -0.68 -10.20
N PRO A 70 -7.84 -1.84 -10.87
CA PRO A 70 -7.16 -3.05 -10.39
C PRO A 70 -5.68 -3.12 -10.72
N HIS A 71 -5.19 -2.23 -11.59
CA HIS A 71 -3.78 -2.26 -11.99
C HIS A 71 -3.02 -1.12 -11.36
N ASN A 72 -1.79 -1.39 -10.95
CA ASN A 72 -0.87 -0.38 -10.43
C ASN A 72 -1.39 0.28 -9.15
N THR A 73 -2.20 -0.45 -8.40
CA THR A 73 -2.69 0.00 -7.10
C THR A 73 -2.31 -1.04 -6.07
N PHE A 74 -1.85 -0.56 -4.91
CA PHE A 74 -1.34 -1.44 -3.86
C PHE A 74 -1.84 -0.97 -2.50
N ILE A 75 -1.85 -1.89 -1.56
CA ILE A 75 -2.20 -1.62 -0.18
C ILE A 75 -1.04 -2.11 0.67
N ILE A 76 -0.51 -1.24 1.52
CA ILE A 76 0.51 -1.62 2.48
C ILE A 76 -0.13 -1.54 3.85
N ALA A 77 -0.08 -2.65 4.57
CA ALA A 77 -0.67 -2.75 5.89
C ALA A 77 0.39 -3.13 6.91
N GLU A 78 0.35 -2.50 8.06
CA GLU A 78 1.27 -2.81 9.15
C GLU A 78 0.50 -3.36 10.35
N ALA A 79 0.94 -4.51 10.83
CA ALA A 79 0.48 -5.05 12.10
C ALA A 79 1.30 -4.38 13.20
N LEU A 80 0.67 -3.52 14.01
CA LEU A 80 1.41 -2.64 14.90
C LEU A 80 2.12 -3.34 16.04
N GLY A 81 1.53 -4.41 16.56
CA GLY A 81 2.18 -5.14 17.65
C GLY A 81 3.53 -5.69 17.23
N PRO A 82 3.57 -6.58 16.23
CA PRO A 82 4.85 -7.12 15.74
C PRO A 82 5.61 -6.18 14.82
N SER A 83 5.02 -5.08 14.41
CA SER A 83 5.62 -4.15 13.43
C SER A 83 5.90 -4.83 12.10
N THR A 84 4.98 -5.68 11.66
CA THR A 84 5.13 -6.42 10.41
C THR A 84 4.42 -5.68 9.29
N VAL A 85 5.15 -5.43 8.20
CA VAL A 85 4.63 -4.70 7.04
C VAL A 85 4.35 -5.71 5.93
N LYS A 86 3.17 -5.60 5.33
CA LYS A 86 2.74 -6.50 4.27
C LYS A 86 2.22 -5.70 3.09
N LEU A 87 2.54 -6.18 1.89
CA LEU A 87 2.11 -5.55 0.64
C LEU A 87 1.08 -6.42 -0.04
N PHE A 88 -0.01 -5.80 -0.46
CA PHE A 88 -1.08 -6.49 -1.20
C PHE A 88 -1.39 -5.72 -2.48
N ARG A 89 -1.85 -6.43 -3.49
CA ARG A 89 -2.38 -5.76 -4.68
C ARG A 89 -3.70 -5.11 -4.34
N GLY A 90 -3.92 -3.91 -4.86
CA GLY A 90 -5.18 -3.20 -4.63
C GLY A 90 -6.39 -3.99 -5.11
N SER A 91 -6.21 -4.79 -6.16
CA SER A 91 -7.30 -5.61 -6.69
C SER A 91 -7.80 -6.66 -5.69
N ARG A 92 -7.03 -6.93 -4.64
CA ARG A 92 -7.41 -7.91 -3.62
C ARG A 92 -8.13 -7.27 -2.44
N ILE A 93 -8.59 -6.04 -2.59
CA ILE A 93 -9.15 -5.29 -1.44
C ILE A 93 -10.36 -5.99 -0.80
N LEU A 94 -11.21 -6.63 -1.59
CA LEU A 94 -12.36 -7.33 -1.02
C LEU A 94 -11.94 -8.54 -0.21
N GLU A 95 -10.98 -9.29 -0.70
CA GLU A 95 -10.44 -10.43 0.02
C GLU A 95 -9.72 -9.99 1.29
N LEU A 96 -8.99 -8.89 1.17
CA LEU A 96 -8.23 -8.36 2.30
C LEU A 96 -9.17 -7.89 3.41
N GLU A 97 -10.28 -7.26 3.03
CA GLU A 97 -11.26 -6.85 4.02
C GLU A 97 -11.91 -8.06 4.70
N ALA A 98 -12.18 -9.11 3.92
CA ALA A 98 -12.81 -10.32 4.46
C ALA A 98 -11.88 -11.12 5.35
N CYS A 99 -10.63 -11.28 4.93
CA CYS A 99 -9.66 -12.16 5.63
C CYS A 99 -8.74 -11.42 6.57
N GLY A 100 -8.59 -10.11 6.38
CA GLY A 100 -7.64 -9.35 7.17
C GLY A 100 -6.21 -9.74 6.83
N LEU A 101 -5.32 -9.57 7.79
CA LEU A 101 -3.90 -9.81 7.57
C LEU A 101 -3.54 -11.28 7.40
N GLU A 102 -4.53 -12.17 7.51
CA GLU A 102 -4.30 -13.59 7.23
C GLU A 102 -4.26 -13.86 5.73
N LEU A 103 -4.74 -12.95 4.92
CA LEU A 103 -4.58 -13.08 3.49
C LEU A 103 -3.10 -13.10 3.15
N GLU A 104 -2.70 -13.98 2.23
CA GLU A 104 -1.30 -14.07 1.87
C GLU A 104 -0.85 -12.80 1.17
N PRO A 105 0.21 -12.14 1.66
CA PRO A 105 0.67 -10.91 1.03
C PRO A 105 1.51 -11.18 -0.21
N LEU A 106 1.60 -10.16 -1.04
CA LEU A 106 2.52 -10.19 -2.17
C LEU A 106 3.96 -10.18 -1.68
N CYS A 107 4.24 -9.39 -0.65
CA CYS A 107 5.55 -9.31 -0.02
C CYS A 107 5.38 -9.11 1.48
N LEU A 108 6.34 -9.59 2.23
CA LEU A 108 6.38 -9.48 3.68
C LEU A 108 7.65 -8.76 4.10
N GLY A 109 7.50 -7.72 4.91
CA GLY A 109 8.61 -6.93 5.42
C GLY A 109 8.78 -5.64 4.67
N LEU A 110 9.23 -4.59 5.39
CA LEU A 110 9.39 -3.27 4.80
C LEU A 110 10.36 -3.29 3.64
N ASP A 111 11.47 -4.00 3.79
CA ASP A 111 12.50 -4.07 2.75
C ASP A 111 11.96 -4.77 1.50
N ALA A 112 11.34 -5.93 1.65
CA ALA A 112 10.81 -6.67 0.49
C ALA A 112 9.71 -5.87 -0.20
N CYS A 113 8.83 -5.23 0.57
CA CYS A 113 7.77 -4.43 0.00
C CYS A 113 8.33 -3.24 -0.78
N SER A 114 9.30 -2.56 -0.21
CA SER A 114 9.90 -1.38 -0.85
C SER A 114 10.63 -1.77 -2.13
N LEU A 115 11.38 -2.86 -2.09
CA LEU A 115 12.15 -3.31 -3.25
C LEU A 115 11.23 -3.81 -4.37
N MET A 116 10.11 -4.42 -4.00
CA MET A 116 9.13 -4.83 -4.99
C MET A 116 8.57 -3.64 -5.75
N LEU A 117 8.20 -2.59 -5.02
CA LEU A 117 7.68 -1.38 -5.65
C LEU A 117 8.73 -0.69 -6.51
N GLU A 118 9.98 -0.71 -6.06
CA GLU A 118 11.06 -0.12 -6.85
C GLU A 118 11.28 -0.87 -8.16
N ALA A 119 10.99 -2.15 -8.19
CA ALA A 119 11.23 -3.00 -9.35
C ALA A 119 10.07 -3.06 -10.33
N LEU A 120 8.94 -2.41 -10.03
CA LEU A 120 7.81 -2.44 -10.95
C LEU A 120 8.22 -1.89 -12.30
N GLY A 121 7.87 -2.62 -13.35
CA GLY A 121 8.20 -2.21 -14.71
C GLY A 121 9.60 -2.56 -15.14
N SER A 122 10.40 -3.18 -14.29
CA SER A 122 11.78 -3.51 -14.63
C SER A 122 11.90 -4.69 -15.58
N CYS A 123 10.90 -5.56 -15.55
CA CYS A 123 10.93 -6.78 -16.37
C CYS A 123 10.03 -6.60 -17.56
N LYS A 124 10.62 -6.27 -18.68
CA LYS A 124 9.89 -6.03 -19.93
C LYS A 124 9.94 -7.25 -20.80
N LYS A 125 8.83 -7.60 -21.33
CA LYS A 125 8.80 -8.74 -22.23
C LYS A 125 8.14 -8.37 -23.51
#